data_faa15506d10435cc09ab785f994e281f
#
_entry.id   faa15506d10435cc09ab785f994e281f
#
_cell.length_a   1.000
_cell.length_b   1.000
_cell.length_c   1.000
_cell.angle_alpha   90.00
_cell.angle_beta   90.00
_cell.angle_gamma   90.00
#
_symmetry.space_group_name_H-M   'P 1'
#
loop_
_entity.id
_entity.type
_entity.pdbx_description
1 polymer ?
#
loop_
_entity_poly.entity_id
_entity_poly.type
_entity_poly.pdbx_seq_one_letter_code
_entity_poly.pdbx_strand_id
1 'polypeptide(L)'
;MEKMPYRQELDTNQDLRTQMVTTQITQTVTTQTSHVVSSDWRTGLPVLTGKRVALRELRASDAASLFAMLTTQEVARFISPPPTTVDGFERFIAWTNRQRAAGTYACFAVTLQGFDTAIGIFQIRETEPGFGSAEWGFALGSAFWGTGVFQEGAELVLEFAFDTLNVHRLEARAAVLNGRGNGALLKVGAVQEGVLRKSFQRDGRYLDQVLYAILEDDWRAVRDISWKAPHALVH
;
A
#
# COMPACT_ATOMS: atom_id res chain seq x y z
N MET A 1 -10.16 3.33 -5.07
CA MET A 1 -8.73 3.64 -5.21
C MET A 1 -8.64 5.09 -5.63
N GLU A 2 -8.37 5.94 -4.70
CA GLU A 2 -8.40 7.38 -4.84
C GLU A 2 -7.03 7.94 -5.18
N LYS A 3 -7.04 9.13 -5.73
CA LYS A 3 -5.95 9.98 -6.21
C LYS A 3 -4.58 9.60 -5.62
N MET A 4 -3.67 9.14 -6.44
CA MET A 4 -2.26 9.26 -6.10
C MET A 4 -1.97 10.74 -5.83
N PRO A 5 -1.66 11.15 -4.61
CA PRO A 5 -1.58 12.58 -4.24
C PRO A 5 -0.39 13.30 -4.90
N TYR A 6 0.41 12.60 -5.64
CA TYR A 6 1.64 13.05 -6.27
C TYR A 6 1.47 14.18 -7.30
N ARG A 7 0.26 14.45 -7.79
CA ARG A 7 0.03 15.41 -8.88
C ARG A 7 0.08 16.89 -8.46
N GLN A 8 0.00 17.18 -7.14
CA GLN A 8 -0.09 18.56 -6.64
C GLN A 8 1.25 19.22 -6.27
N GLU A 9 2.34 18.43 -6.11
CA GLU A 9 3.62 18.98 -5.63
C GLU A 9 4.72 19.13 -6.69
N LEU A 10 4.41 19.03 -7.97
CA LEU A 10 5.42 19.07 -9.04
C LEU A 10 5.95 20.49 -9.38
N ASP A 11 5.37 21.56 -8.82
CA ASP A 11 5.70 22.94 -9.20
C ASP A 11 6.68 23.66 -8.27
N THR A 12 7.20 23.02 -7.22
CA THR A 12 8.14 23.65 -6.29
C THR A 12 9.47 22.92 -6.22
N ASN A 13 10.25 22.98 -7.28
CA ASN A 13 11.63 22.47 -7.25
C ASN A 13 12.64 23.59 -7.58
N GLN A 14 12.80 24.52 -6.64
CA GLN A 14 14.00 25.35 -6.53
C GLN A 14 14.43 25.38 -5.07
N ASP A 15 15.63 24.96 -4.82
CA ASP A 15 16.42 24.94 -3.60
C ASP A 15 16.64 23.56 -2.97
N LEU A 16 17.77 22.99 -3.32
CA LEU A 16 18.61 22.18 -2.44
C LEU A 16 19.95 21.88 -3.14
N ARG A 17 20.82 22.88 -3.14
CA ARG A 17 22.28 22.67 -3.20
C ARG A 17 22.87 23.20 -1.90
N THR A 18 23.70 22.35 -1.30
CA THR A 18 24.72 22.64 -0.30
C THR A 18 24.52 21.94 1.04
N GLN A 19 25.23 20.86 1.27
CA GLN A 19 26.32 20.75 2.23
C GLN A 19 26.71 19.28 2.44
N MET A 20 27.91 18.96 1.92
CA MET A 20 28.67 17.82 2.40
C MET A 20 29.57 18.28 3.54
N VAL A 21 29.61 17.57 4.65
CA VAL A 21 30.77 17.54 5.55
C VAL A 21 31.02 16.11 6.02
N THR A 22 32.22 15.66 5.72
CA THR A 22 32.87 14.41 6.08
C THR A 22 33.23 14.37 7.57
N THR A 23 32.98 13.25 8.25
CA THR A 23 33.86 12.87 9.39
C THR A 23 33.93 11.34 9.49
N GLN A 24 35.11 10.79 9.26
CA GLN A 24 35.48 9.40 9.54
C GLN A 24 35.78 9.25 11.03
N ILE A 25 35.22 8.23 11.66
CA ILE A 25 35.78 7.62 12.88
C ILE A 25 35.69 6.10 12.72
N THR A 26 36.87 5.50 12.68
CA THR A 26 37.07 4.07 12.70
C THR A 26 36.98 3.56 14.14
N GLN A 27 36.05 2.65 14.42
CA GLN A 27 36.18 1.74 15.57
C GLN A 27 35.63 0.36 15.20
N THR A 28 36.54 -0.61 15.34
CA THR A 28 36.30 -2.04 15.22
C THR A 28 35.50 -2.51 16.43
N VAL A 29 34.28 -3.02 16.22
CA VAL A 29 33.53 -3.75 17.24
C VAL A 29 32.96 -5.03 16.64
N THR A 30 33.27 -6.10 17.28
CA THR A 30 32.88 -7.48 17.03
C THR A 30 31.39 -7.66 16.84
N THR A 31 31.01 -8.29 15.75
CA THR A 31 29.65 -8.47 15.28
C THR A 31 28.90 -9.52 16.09
N GLN A 32 27.99 -9.11 16.95
CA GLN A 32 26.79 -9.89 17.23
C GLN A 32 25.65 -9.28 16.42
N THR A 33 25.22 -9.97 15.38
CA THR A 33 24.10 -9.56 14.54
C THR A 33 22.80 -9.83 15.29
N SER A 34 22.45 -8.95 16.22
CA SER A 34 21.07 -8.83 16.65
C SER A 34 20.35 -8.00 15.57
N HIS A 35 19.45 -8.60 14.83
CA HIS A 35 18.48 -7.86 14.01
C HIS A 35 17.67 -6.98 14.96
N VAL A 36 18.10 -5.74 15.12
CA VAL A 36 17.25 -4.69 15.67
C VAL A 36 16.25 -4.38 14.56
N VAL A 37 15.09 -5.02 14.62
CA VAL A 37 13.94 -4.61 13.83
C VAL A 37 13.63 -3.20 14.30
N SER A 38 13.94 -2.19 13.50
CA SER A 38 13.53 -0.82 13.75
C SER A 38 12.01 -0.82 13.84
N SER A 39 11.47 -0.60 15.04
CA SER A 39 10.03 -0.54 15.28
C SER A 39 9.39 0.72 14.68
N ASP A 40 10.19 1.66 14.22
CA ASP A 40 9.74 2.90 13.61
C ASP A 40 9.65 2.75 12.08
N TRP A 41 8.46 2.48 11.59
CA TRP A 41 8.15 2.38 10.18
C TRP A 41 8.46 3.67 9.38
N ARG A 42 8.62 4.81 10.05
CA ARG A 42 8.99 6.09 9.41
C ARG A 42 10.44 6.08 8.94
N THR A 43 11.30 5.26 9.52
CA THR A 43 12.69 5.12 9.08
C THR A 43 12.85 4.12 7.94
N GLY A 44 11.92 3.16 7.79
CA GLY A 44 11.89 2.16 6.73
C GLY A 44 10.72 1.21 6.94
N LEU A 45 9.98 0.88 5.87
CA LEU A 45 8.90 -0.09 5.97
C LEU A 45 9.46 -1.48 6.24
N PRO A 46 8.83 -2.25 7.16
CA PRO A 46 9.19 -3.65 7.37
C PRO A 46 8.91 -4.48 6.10
N VAL A 47 9.61 -5.58 5.94
CA VAL A 47 9.23 -6.60 4.96
C VAL A 47 8.14 -7.46 5.59
N LEU A 48 6.95 -7.47 4.97
CA LEU A 48 5.83 -8.31 5.39
C LEU A 48 5.84 -9.56 4.50
N THR A 49 5.92 -10.73 5.10
CA THR A 49 6.14 -11.97 4.36
C THR A 49 4.95 -12.91 4.52
N GLY A 50 4.35 -13.24 3.39
CA GLY A 50 3.33 -14.28 3.27
C GLY A 50 3.89 -15.56 2.66
N LYS A 51 3.01 -16.50 2.30
CA LYS A 51 3.40 -17.77 1.66
C LYS A 51 3.75 -17.59 0.18
N ARG A 52 3.06 -16.69 -0.51
CA ARG A 52 3.17 -16.44 -1.97
C ARG A 52 3.74 -15.08 -2.28
N VAL A 53 3.51 -14.11 -1.39
CA VAL A 53 3.88 -12.71 -1.60
C VAL A 53 4.78 -12.20 -0.50
N ALA A 54 5.61 -11.23 -0.86
CA ALA A 54 6.28 -10.35 0.09
C ALA A 54 5.94 -8.91 -0.25
N LEU A 55 5.73 -8.10 0.79
CA LEU A 55 5.52 -6.67 0.68
C LEU A 55 6.76 -5.99 1.26
N ARG A 56 7.37 -5.09 0.52
CA ARG A 56 8.54 -4.34 0.94
C ARG A 56 8.46 -2.88 0.52
N GLU A 57 9.32 -2.07 1.06
CA GLU A 57 9.43 -0.68 0.62
C GLU A 57 9.74 -0.58 -0.88
N LEU A 58 9.16 0.44 -1.52
CA LEU A 58 9.42 0.77 -2.92
C LEU A 58 10.86 1.24 -3.10
N ARG A 59 11.50 0.81 -4.19
CA ARG A 59 12.84 1.20 -4.62
C ARG A 59 12.78 1.87 -5.98
N ALA A 60 13.69 2.78 -6.29
CA ALA A 60 13.76 3.40 -7.62
C ALA A 60 13.83 2.38 -8.76
N SER A 61 14.48 1.23 -8.52
CA SER A 61 14.55 0.11 -9.49
C SER A 61 13.19 -0.53 -9.82
N ASP A 62 12.15 -0.29 -9.01
CA ASP A 62 10.80 -0.81 -9.27
C ASP A 62 10.03 0.00 -10.33
N ALA A 63 10.53 1.19 -10.70
CA ALA A 63 9.82 2.10 -11.58
C ALA A 63 9.46 1.48 -12.93
N ALA A 64 10.38 0.76 -13.55
CA ALA A 64 10.16 0.12 -14.86
C ALA A 64 9.11 -1.01 -14.77
N SER A 65 9.18 -1.86 -13.75
CA SER A 65 8.19 -2.94 -13.56
C SER A 65 6.81 -2.39 -13.20
N LEU A 66 6.72 -1.39 -12.33
CA LEU A 66 5.46 -0.74 -11.99
C LEU A 66 4.85 -0.02 -13.19
N PHE A 67 5.66 0.65 -14.01
CA PHE A 67 5.19 1.23 -15.27
C PHE A 67 4.56 0.15 -16.15
N ALA A 68 5.26 -0.95 -16.40
CA ALA A 68 4.76 -2.04 -17.24
C ALA A 68 3.47 -2.67 -16.69
N MET A 69 3.37 -2.83 -15.37
CA MET A 69 2.24 -3.51 -14.71
C MET A 69 1.01 -2.61 -14.54
N LEU A 70 1.18 -1.32 -14.23
CA LEU A 70 0.08 -0.47 -13.78
C LEU A 70 -0.46 0.50 -14.86
N THR A 71 0.23 0.65 -15.99
CA THR A 71 -0.22 1.55 -17.08
C THR A 71 -1.03 0.86 -18.17
N THR A 72 -1.19 -0.47 -18.11
CA THR A 72 -2.05 -1.18 -19.05
C THR A 72 -3.48 -0.64 -18.96
N GLN A 73 -4.18 -0.55 -20.08
CA GLN A 73 -5.56 -0.03 -20.12
C GLN A 73 -6.47 -0.76 -19.14
N GLU A 74 -6.30 -2.05 -19.00
CA GLU A 74 -7.10 -2.90 -18.12
C GLU A 74 -6.91 -2.54 -16.64
N VAL A 75 -5.68 -2.34 -16.18
CA VAL A 75 -5.36 -1.96 -14.80
C VAL A 75 -5.70 -0.50 -14.56
N ALA A 76 -5.28 0.39 -15.46
CA ALA A 76 -5.42 1.83 -15.30
C ALA A 76 -6.88 2.31 -15.33
N ARG A 77 -7.82 1.52 -15.83
CA ARG A 77 -9.21 1.92 -16.06
C ARG A 77 -9.93 2.44 -14.82
N PHE A 78 -9.68 1.86 -13.65
CA PHE A 78 -10.42 2.15 -12.42
C PHE A 78 -9.53 2.61 -11.26
N ILE A 79 -8.26 2.85 -11.51
CA ILE A 79 -7.35 3.45 -10.54
C ILE A 79 -7.13 4.93 -10.85
N SER A 80 -6.68 5.69 -9.88
CA SER A 80 -6.19 7.05 -10.15
C SER A 80 -5.13 7.00 -11.23
N PRO A 81 -5.09 7.96 -12.17
CA PRO A 81 -4.16 7.91 -13.28
C PRO A 81 -2.73 7.66 -12.78
N PRO A 82 -2.12 6.52 -13.15
CA PRO A 82 -0.73 6.28 -12.77
C PRO A 82 0.20 7.21 -13.55
N PRO A 83 1.44 7.37 -13.13
CA PRO A 83 2.47 8.02 -13.95
C PRO A 83 2.55 7.38 -15.33
N THR A 84 2.79 8.18 -16.35
CA THR A 84 2.79 7.73 -17.76
C THR A 84 4.19 7.45 -18.30
N THR A 85 5.23 7.53 -17.47
CA THR A 85 6.63 7.27 -17.80
C THR A 85 7.34 6.58 -16.66
N VAL A 86 8.46 5.91 -16.93
CA VAL A 86 9.32 5.32 -15.89
C VAL A 86 9.82 6.40 -14.93
N ASP A 87 10.32 7.53 -15.44
CA ASP A 87 10.74 8.68 -14.61
C ASP A 87 9.61 9.21 -13.72
N GLY A 88 8.37 9.15 -14.21
CA GLY A 88 7.20 9.49 -13.42
C GLY A 88 7.01 8.54 -12.23
N PHE A 89 7.27 7.24 -12.42
CA PHE A 89 7.26 6.27 -11.33
C PHE A 89 8.44 6.46 -10.37
N GLU A 90 9.63 6.82 -10.85
CA GLU A 90 10.76 7.16 -9.97
C GLU A 90 10.41 8.35 -9.06
N ARG A 91 9.81 9.41 -9.61
CA ARG A 91 9.33 10.56 -8.82
C ARG A 91 8.23 10.15 -7.83
N PHE A 92 7.31 9.29 -8.24
CA PHE A 92 6.28 8.76 -7.35
C PHE A 92 6.92 7.97 -6.19
N ILE A 93 7.88 7.09 -6.44
CA ILE A 93 8.60 6.33 -5.41
C ILE A 93 9.35 7.26 -4.46
N ALA A 94 10.07 8.25 -4.99
CA ALA A 94 10.76 9.24 -4.16
C ALA A 94 9.77 10.04 -3.29
N TRP A 95 8.60 10.37 -3.82
CA TRP A 95 7.54 11.05 -3.08
C TRP A 95 6.98 10.15 -1.96
N THR A 96 6.65 8.87 -2.23
CA THR A 96 6.15 7.94 -1.21
C THR A 96 7.12 7.80 -0.05
N ASN A 97 8.44 7.71 -0.33
CA ASN A 97 9.47 7.60 0.69
C ASN A 97 9.56 8.87 1.57
N ARG A 98 9.38 10.06 0.98
CA ARG A 98 9.29 11.31 1.76
C ARG A 98 8.04 11.35 2.65
N GLN A 99 6.89 10.93 2.13
CA GLN A 99 5.65 10.89 2.92
C GLN A 99 5.72 9.84 4.04
N ARG A 100 6.39 8.70 3.80
CA ARG A 100 6.67 7.72 4.85
C ARG A 100 7.54 8.34 5.97
N ALA A 101 8.61 9.04 5.60
CA ALA A 101 9.47 9.70 6.58
C ALA A 101 8.72 10.80 7.36
N ALA A 102 7.74 11.45 6.73
CA ALA A 102 6.84 12.40 7.39
C ALA A 102 5.78 11.71 8.28
N GLY A 103 5.63 10.39 8.18
CA GLY A 103 4.70 9.63 8.99
C GLY A 103 3.24 9.69 8.53
N THR A 104 2.97 10.01 7.26
CA THR A 104 1.61 10.22 6.74
C THR A 104 1.17 9.20 5.68
N TYR A 105 2.13 8.39 5.21
CA TYR A 105 1.87 7.48 4.09
C TYR A 105 2.78 6.26 4.11
N ALA A 106 2.23 5.08 3.94
CA ALA A 106 2.97 3.85 3.73
C ALA A 106 2.64 3.27 2.35
N CYS A 107 3.65 2.93 1.55
CA CYS A 107 3.44 2.33 0.23
C CYS A 107 4.39 1.16 0.02
N PHE A 108 3.82 -0.03 -0.09
CA PHE A 108 4.54 -1.27 -0.30
C PHE A 108 4.55 -1.68 -1.77
N ALA A 109 5.70 -2.10 -2.27
CA ALA A 109 5.80 -2.93 -3.46
C ALA A 109 5.28 -4.33 -3.15
N VAL A 110 4.49 -4.91 -4.04
CA VAL A 110 4.09 -6.32 -4.00
C VAL A 110 5.07 -7.11 -4.86
N THR A 111 5.67 -8.14 -4.30
CA THR A 111 6.52 -9.09 -5.02
C THR A 111 6.03 -10.51 -4.80
N LEU A 112 6.36 -11.45 -5.68
CA LEU A 112 6.15 -12.87 -5.41
C LEU A 112 7.26 -13.39 -4.52
N GLN A 113 6.95 -14.36 -3.67
CA GLN A 113 7.95 -15.00 -2.81
C GLN A 113 9.08 -15.60 -3.65
N GLY A 114 10.33 -15.26 -3.30
CA GLY A 114 11.52 -15.66 -4.05
C GLY A 114 11.86 -14.78 -5.26
N PHE A 115 11.05 -13.77 -5.58
CA PHE A 115 11.29 -12.81 -6.67
C PHE A 115 11.27 -11.38 -6.13
N ASP A 116 12.11 -10.50 -6.66
CA ASP A 116 12.20 -9.10 -6.21
C ASP A 116 11.54 -8.10 -7.17
N THR A 117 10.92 -8.57 -8.25
CA THR A 117 10.21 -7.72 -9.21
C THR A 117 8.89 -7.25 -8.64
N ALA A 118 8.68 -5.94 -8.59
CA ALA A 118 7.40 -5.35 -8.16
C ALA A 118 6.30 -5.60 -9.20
N ILE A 119 5.22 -6.26 -8.78
CA ILE A 119 4.06 -6.60 -9.61
C ILE A 119 2.84 -5.74 -9.31
N GLY A 120 2.97 -4.81 -8.36
CA GLY A 120 1.92 -3.92 -7.92
C GLY A 120 2.28 -3.20 -6.63
N ILE A 121 1.29 -2.52 -6.07
CA ILE A 121 1.44 -1.77 -4.82
C ILE A 121 0.24 -1.96 -3.89
N PHE A 122 0.49 -1.87 -2.58
CA PHE A 122 -0.48 -1.52 -1.55
C PHE A 122 -0.07 -0.22 -0.89
N GLN A 123 -1.03 0.63 -0.55
CA GLN A 123 -0.77 1.92 0.08
C GLN A 123 -1.76 2.20 1.19
N ILE A 124 -1.32 2.91 2.23
CA ILE A 124 -2.14 3.42 3.32
C ILE A 124 -1.81 4.91 3.48
N ARG A 125 -2.82 5.74 3.51
CA ARG A 125 -2.72 7.18 3.68
C ARG A 125 -3.48 7.62 4.92
N GLU A 126 -2.82 8.39 5.75
CA GLU A 126 -3.47 9.09 6.85
C GLU A 126 -4.56 10.04 6.32
N THR A 127 -5.76 9.96 6.89
CA THR A 127 -6.86 10.90 6.61
C THR A 127 -7.13 11.83 7.77
N GLU A 128 -6.78 11.38 8.98
CA GLU A 128 -6.81 12.17 10.21
C GLU A 128 -5.48 12.01 10.94
N PRO A 129 -4.95 13.06 11.59
CA PRO A 129 -3.68 13.02 12.30
C PRO A 129 -3.57 11.85 13.28
N GLY A 130 -2.46 11.13 13.23
CA GLY A 130 -2.21 9.96 14.09
C GLY A 130 -2.87 8.67 13.63
N PHE A 131 -3.33 8.59 12.38
CA PHE A 131 -3.94 7.40 11.78
C PHE A 131 -5.24 6.92 12.46
N GLY A 132 -5.93 7.75 13.23
CA GLY A 132 -7.26 7.40 13.75
C GLY A 132 -8.20 6.94 12.64
N SER A 133 -8.19 7.65 11.51
CA SER A 133 -8.77 7.22 10.23
C SER A 133 -7.71 7.23 9.14
N ALA A 134 -7.72 6.21 8.29
CA ALA A 134 -6.83 6.11 7.14
C ALA A 134 -7.57 5.58 5.91
N GLU A 135 -7.03 5.86 4.74
CA GLU A 135 -7.50 5.30 3.48
C GLU A 135 -6.44 4.36 2.91
N TRP A 136 -6.84 3.20 2.47
CA TRP A 136 -5.96 2.29 1.77
C TRP A 136 -6.37 2.05 0.33
N GLY A 137 -5.41 1.65 -0.47
CA GLY A 137 -5.62 1.35 -1.88
C GLY A 137 -4.60 0.35 -2.39
N PHE A 138 -4.91 -0.23 -3.54
CA PHE A 138 -4.07 -1.24 -4.16
C PHE A 138 -4.16 -1.20 -5.68
N ALA A 139 -3.08 -1.62 -6.33
CA ALA A 139 -3.04 -1.89 -7.76
C ALA A 139 -2.12 -3.08 -8.02
N LEU A 140 -2.57 -4.04 -8.80
CA LEU A 140 -1.81 -5.22 -9.21
C LEU A 140 -1.86 -5.36 -10.73
N GLY A 141 -0.76 -5.81 -11.33
CA GLY A 141 -0.75 -6.21 -12.73
C GLY A 141 -1.82 -7.27 -13.01
N SER A 142 -2.49 -7.16 -14.17
CA SER A 142 -3.66 -7.98 -14.48
C SER A 142 -3.36 -9.48 -14.51
N ALA A 143 -2.14 -9.88 -14.85
CA ALA A 143 -1.69 -11.28 -14.82
C ALA A 143 -1.78 -11.95 -13.43
N PHE A 144 -1.83 -11.14 -12.37
CA PHE A 144 -1.89 -11.64 -10.97
C PHE A 144 -3.29 -11.61 -10.37
N TRP A 145 -4.30 -11.21 -11.16
CA TRP A 145 -5.68 -11.21 -10.69
C TRP A 145 -6.23 -12.64 -10.60
N GLY A 146 -6.96 -12.93 -9.51
CA GLY A 146 -7.54 -14.26 -9.28
C GLY A 146 -6.56 -15.33 -8.83
N THR A 147 -5.28 -15.00 -8.62
CA THR A 147 -4.23 -15.95 -8.21
C THR A 147 -4.07 -16.11 -6.69
N GLY A 148 -4.82 -15.34 -5.89
CA GLY A 148 -4.68 -15.28 -4.43
C GLY A 148 -3.65 -14.25 -3.92
N VAL A 149 -2.86 -13.66 -4.81
CA VAL A 149 -1.86 -12.62 -4.47
C VAL A 149 -2.50 -11.42 -3.77
N PHE A 150 -3.64 -10.95 -4.29
CA PHE A 150 -4.36 -9.85 -3.64
C PHE A 150 -4.78 -10.19 -2.21
N GLN A 151 -5.41 -11.35 -2.03
CA GLN A 151 -5.96 -11.74 -0.73
C GLN A 151 -4.88 -11.78 0.35
N GLU A 152 -3.78 -12.47 0.05
CA GLU A 152 -2.67 -12.61 0.98
C GLU A 152 -1.95 -11.28 1.24
N GLY A 153 -1.72 -10.47 0.19
CA GLY A 153 -1.12 -9.15 0.34
C GLY A 153 -2.01 -8.18 1.14
N ALA A 154 -3.32 -8.24 0.94
CA ALA A 154 -4.27 -7.44 1.70
C ALA A 154 -4.28 -7.82 3.19
N GLU A 155 -4.25 -9.10 3.53
CA GLU A 155 -4.16 -9.58 4.92
C GLU A 155 -2.91 -9.01 5.62
N LEU A 156 -1.75 -9.04 4.97
CA LEU A 156 -0.51 -8.45 5.49
C LEU A 156 -0.60 -6.94 5.70
N VAL A 157 -1.22 -6.23 4.76
CA VAL A 157 -1.40 -4.77 4.85
C VAL A 157 -2.39 -4.39 5.94
N LEU A 158 -3.47 -5.14 6.11
CA LEU A 158 -4.45 -4.93 7.18
C LEU A 158 -3.81 -5.14 8.56
N GLU A 159 -3.00 -6.20 8.71
CA GLU A 159 -2.22 -6.42 9.92
C GLU A 159 -1.28 -5.25 10.23
N PHE A 160 -0.55 -4.78 9.23
CA PHE A 160 0.32 -3.61 9.39
C PHE A 160 -0.48 -2.35 9.76
N ALA A 161 -1.64 -2.12 9.14
CA ALA A 161 -2.49 -0.97 9.43
C ALA A 161 -2.98 -0.96 10.87
N PHE A 162 -3.50 -2.08 11.36
CA PHE A 162 -4.09 -2.16 12.69
C PHE A 162 -3.06 -2.37 13.80
N ASP A 163 -2.00 -3.17 13.56
CA ASP A 163 -1.03 -3.51 14.61
C ASP A 163 0.18 -2.58 14.66
N THR A 164 0.55 -1.93 13.54
CA THR A 164 1.72 -1.05 13.49
C THR A 164 1.34 0.43 13.42
N LEU A 165 0.36 0.78 12.57
CA LEU A 165 -0.08 2.17 12.43
C LEU A 165 -1.16 2.53 13.48
N ASN A 166 -1.74 1.55 14.18
CA ASN A 166 -2.85 1.69 15.13
C ASN A 166 -4.06 2.41 14.52
N VAL A 167 -4.38 2.09 13.26
CA VAL A 167 -5.57 2.61 12.59
C VAL A 167 -6.81 2.09 13.30
N HIS A 168 -7.75 2.98 13.65
CA HIS A 168 -9.05 2.58 14.18
C HIS A 168 -10.04 2.26 13.06
N ARG A 169 -9.99 3.05 11.96
CA ARG A 169 -10.90 2.95 10.81
C ARG A 169 -10.11 3.03 9.50
N LEU A 170 -10.21 2.00 8.68
CA LEU A 170 -9.53 1.90 7.40
C LEU A 170 -10.54 1.96 6.25
N GLU A 171 -10.56 3.07 5.50
CA GLU A 171 -11.45 3.29 4.37
C GLU A 171 -10.84 2.83 3.05
N ALA A 172 -11.71 2.43 2.13
CA ALA A 172 -11.35 2.21 0.73
C ALA A 172 -12.48 2.68 -0.19
N ARG A 173 -12.11 3.11 -1.38
CA ARG A 173 -13.08 3.54 -2.39
C ARG A 173 -12.84 2.80 -3.69
N ALA A 174 -13.92 2.34 -4.31
CA ALA A 174 -13.87 1.71 -5.63
C ALA A 174 -14.96 2.29 -6.53
N ALA A 175 -14.63 2.53 -7.81
CA ALA A 175 -15.67 2.92 -8.76
C ALA A 175 -16.79 1.88 -8.79
N VAL A 176 -18.06 2.30 -8.82
CA VAL A 176 -19.21 1.37 -8.88
C VAL A 176 -19.06 0.36 -10.02
N LEU A 177 -18.52 0.80 -11.15
CA LEU A 177 -18.28 -0.04 -12.33
C LEU A 177 -17.08 -1.00 -12.19
N ASN A 178 -16.28 -0.89 -11.14
CA ASN A 178 -15.15 -1.77 -10.87
C ASN A 178 -15.60 -3.00 -10.08
N GLY A 179 -16.32 -3.91 -10.70
CA GLY A 179 -16.83 -5.11 -10.03
C GLY A 179 -15.72 -5.96 -9.39
N ARG A 180 -14.52 -6.01 -10.00
CA ARG A 180 -13.37 -6.72 -9.45
C ARG A 180 -12.86 -6.04 -8.16
N GLY A 181 -12.67 -4.74 -8.17
CA GLY A 181 -12.23 -3.99 -6.99
C GLY A 181 -13.24 -4.06 -5.85
N ASN A 182 -14.53 -3.88 -6.15
CA ASN A 182 -15.60 -4.03 -5.17
C ASN A 182 -15.62 -5.44 -4.56
N GLY A 183 -15.55 -6.49 -5.40
CA GLY A 183 -15.49 -7.87 -4.93
C GLY A 183 -14.24 -8.20 -4.12
N ALA A 184 -13.09 -7.57 -4.43
CA ALA A 184 -11.84 -7.72 -3.67
C ALA A 184 -11.98 -7.14 -2.26
N LEU A 185 -12.57 -5.96 -2.12
CA LEU A 185 -12.79 -5.30 -0.82
C LEU A 185 -13.75 -6.12 0.06
N LEU A 186 -14.84 -6.62 -0.51
CA LEU A 186 -15.78 -7.48 0.23
C LEU A 186 -15.12 -8.76 0.74
N LYS A 187 -14.21 -9.38 -0.04
CA LYS A 187 -13.51 -10.61 0.36
C LYS A 187 -12.58 -10.43 1.56
N VAL A 188 -12.08 -9.24 1.81
CA VAL A 188 -11.23 -8.95 2.96
C VAL A 188 -12.02 -8.40 4.16
N GLY A 189 -13.36 -8.50 4.10
CA GLY A 189 -14.23 -8.12 5.21
C GLY A 189 -14.61 -6.64 5.24
N ALA A 190 -14.32 -5.87 4.17
CA ALA A 190 -14.75 -4.49 4.13
C ALA A 190 -16.28 -4.37 3.99
N VAL A 191 -16.88 -3.52 4.82
CA VAL A 191 -18.32 -3.24 4.84
C VAL A 191 -18.60 -2.05 3.94
N GLN A 192 -19.60 -2.16 3.07
CA GLN A 192 -20.08 -1.05 2.26
C GLN A 192 -20.89 -0.07 3.12
N GLU A 193 -20.54 1.20 3.10
CA GLU A 193 -21.21 2.23 3.88
C GLU A 193 -22.02 3.22 3.04
N GLY A 194 -21.65 3.39 1.77
CA GLY A 194 -22.39 4.34 0.94
C GLY A 194 -21.89 4.44 -0.49
N VAL A 195 -22.56 5.32 -1.25
CA VAL A 195 -22.13 5.67 -2.61
C VAL A 195 -21.83 7.17 -2.67
N LEU A 196 -20.60 7.48 -3.05
CA LEU A 196 -20.11 8.83 -3.26
C LEU A 196 -20.39 9.21 -4.72
N ARG A 197 -21.42 10.01 -4.95
CA ARG A 197 -21.82 10.38 -6.30
C ARG A 197 -20.76 11.27 -6.96
N LYS A 198 -20.37 10.93 -8.19
CA LYS A 198 -19.44 11.68 -9.06
C LYS A 198 -18.13 12.07 -8.36
N SER A 199 -17.65 11.22 -7.46
CA SER A 199 -16.46 11.47 -6.65
C SER A 199 -15.14 11.10 -7.34
N PHE A 200 -15.20 10.39 -8.46
CA PHE A 200 -14.02 9.93 -9.18
C PHE A 200 -14.04 10.43 -10.63
N GLN A 201 -13.07 11.26 -10.98
CA GLN A 201 -12.89 11.73 -12.36
C GLN A 201 -11.98 10.79 -13.15
N ARG A 202 -12.46 10.26 -14.26
CA ARG A 202 -11.70 9.43 -15.19
C ARG A 202 -12.06 9.77 -16.63
N ASP A 203 -11.04 10.02 -17.47
CA ASP A 203 -11.19 10.31 -18.90
C ASP A 203 -12.28 11.37 -19.20
N GLY A 204 -12.26 12.46 -18.43
CA GLY A 204 -13.23 13.56 -18.54
C GLY A 204 -14.62 13.27 -17.96
N ARG A 205 -14.86 12.08 -17.42
CA ARG A 205 -16.15 11.69 -16.82
C ARG A 205 -16.04 11.59 -15.32
N TYR A 206 -17.14 11.94 -14.63
CA TYR A 206 -17.27 11.74 -13.20
C TYR A 206 -18.04 10.44 -12.94
N LEU A 207 -17.40 9.52 -12.23
CA LEU A 207 -17.94 8.22 -11.84
C LEU A 207 -18.32 8.23 -10.36
N ASP A 208 -19.32 7.43 -10.02
CA ASP A 208 -19.66 7.15 -8.63
C ASP A 208 -18.69 6.13 -8.04
N GLN A 209 -18.38 6.27 -6.76
CA GLN A 209 -17.58 5.31 -6.01
C GLN A 209 -18.38 4.74 -4.84
N VAL A 210 -18.16 3.48 -4.55
CA VAL A 210 -18.60 2.85 -3.31
C VAL A 210 -17.56 3.15 -2.24
N LEU A 211 -18.00 3.61 -1.08
CA LEU A 211 -17.21 3.75 0.13
C LEU A 211 -17.31 2.45 0.93
N TYR A 212 -16.18 1.91 1.30
CA TYR A 212 -16.02 0.76 2.17
C TYR A 212 -15.21 1.15 3.41
N ALA A 213 -15.47 0.47 4.52
CA ALA A 213 -14.64 0.58 5.72
C ALA A 213 -14.38 -0.80 6.33
N ILE A 214 -13.24 -0.90 7.02
CA ILE A 214 -12.91 -1.98 7.94
C ILE A 214 -12.59 -1.31 9.28
N LEU A 215 -13.31 -1.69 10.35
CA LEU A 215 -13.02 -1.23 11.70
C LEU A 215 -12.04 -2.18 12.37
N GLU A 216 -11.20 -1.66 13.24
CA GLU A 216 -10.25 -2.46 14.02
C GLU A 216 -10.96 -3.58 14.79
N ASP A 217 -12.07 -3.26 15.45
CA ASP A 217 -12.86 -4.21 16.26
C ASP A 217 -13.38 -5.37 15.39
N ASP A 218 -13.92 -5.08 14.19
CA ASP A 218 -14.42 -6.10 13.28
C ASP A 218 -13.30 -7.01 12.79
N TRP A 219 -12.15 -6.43 12.44
CA TRP A 219 -10.98 -7.18 11.99
C TRP A 219 -10.42 -8.09 13.08
N ARG A 220 -10.32 -7.61 14.33
CA ARG A 220 -9.87 -8.41 15.48
C ARG A 220 -10.85 -9.54 15.82
N ALA A 221 -12.16 -9.27 15.80
CA ALA A 221 -13.19 -10.28 16.07
C ALA A 221 -13.11 -11.48 15.10
N VAL A 222 -12.89 -11.24 13.80
CA VAL A 222 -12.73 -12.30 12.81
C VAL A 222 -11.48 -13.15 13.07
N ARG A 223 -10.36 -12.53 13.45
CA ARG A 223 -9.11 -13.26 13.78
C ARG A 223 -9.25 -14.11 15.05
N ASP A 224 -9.90 -13.60 16.07
CA ASP A 224 -10.15 -14.32 17.32
C ASP A 224 -11.02 -15.57 17.13
N ILE A 225 -12.01 -15.50 16.24
CA ILE A 225 -12.85 -16.64 15.88
C ILE A 225 -12.02 -17.70 15.13
N SER A 226 -11.17 -17.30 14.20
CA SER A 226 -10.31 -18.22 13.46
C SER A 226 -9.27 -18.93 14.33
N TRP A 227 -8.81 -18.27 15.39
CA TRP A 227 -7.89 -18.84 16.39
C TRP A 227 -8.59 -19.82 17.34
N LYS A 228 -9.85 -19.55 17.70
CA LYS A 228 -10.65 -20.39 18.62
C LYS A 228 -11.36 -21.57 17.94
N ALA A 229 -11.34 -21.67 16.62
CA ALA A 229 -11.83 -22.85 15.92
C ALA A 229 -10.92 -24.04 16.24
N PRO A 230 -11.38 -25.07 17.00
CA PRO A 230 -10.54 -26.20 17.36
C PRO A 230 -10.14 -26.92 16.09
N HIS A 231 -8.88 -27.36 16.01
CA HIS A 231 -8.50 -28.46 15.12
C HIS A 231 -9.42 -29.63 15.45
N ALA A 232 -10.50 -29.78 14.70
CA ALA A 232 -11.35 -30.93 14.79
C ALA A 232 -10.45 -32.14 14.50
N LEU A 233 -10.17 -32.90 15.54
CA LEU A 233 -9.52 -34.20 15.45
C LEU A 233 -10.40 -35.06 14.53
N VAL A 234 -9.90 -35.30 13.33
CA VAL A 234 -10.42 -36.33 12.45
C VAL A 234 -9.99 -37.68 13.08
N HIS A 235 -10.95 -38.37 13.66
CA HIS A 235 -10.80 -39.76 14.03
C HIS A 235 -11.03 -40.67 12.82
#